data_f67c41ae23edbf4b7a6f655b5f2e8734
#
_entry.id   f67c41ae23edbf4b7a6f655b5f2e8734
#
_cell.length_a   1.000
_cell.length_b   1.000
_cell.length_c   1.000
_cell.angle_alpha   90.00
_cell.angle_beta   90.00
_cell.angle_gamma   90.00
#
_symmetry.space_group_name_H-M   'P 1'
#
loop_
_entity.id
_entity.type
_entity.pdbx_description
1 polymer ?
#
loop_
_entity_poly.entity_id
_entity_poly.type
_entity_poly.pdbx_seq_one_letter_code
_entity_poly.pdbx_strand_id
1 'polypeptide(L)'
;MPRIHRSPLGRAAVTVLSAALLAVVFVRPSRADTAPMPRSVAEAVKMEKDDALPRTAFYETPALSGSAPGALLRQESFAGYAVPSGAKAVRILYHSLSSTGADVATSAVVLIPPGQAPAGGWPVIAWAHGTSGVARMCAPSLEKDMEYGEEGLMPMVRAGFAIVATDYHGLGTVGPHEYVNKVAQGRDVIYSIPAARAAVPSLGRKWAVIGHSQGGLAAWSVAEMEATLHDPDYVGSVSVAGAGDLEAILTGMGDPGSDAAFYMTYMAYAIHVLSPDFKPSDMLAGGALARYKSATTEGCWNYAYASFLDLPPGKIVRPGWDQTAAAKKFFENDELGVAPIRGPMLVIAGESDQTVPIASVRGTVQKACRNGIALTFRSYPGLDHDPTMDHSTPDQLAWVRDRFAGKASTGNCADLKL
;
A
#
# COMPACT_ATOMS: atom_id res chain seq x y z
N MET A 1 27.38 17.78 96.78
CA MET A 1 26.48 17.20 95.76
C MET A 1 26.07 18.33 94.83
N PRO A 2 26.60 18.41 93.63
CA PRO A 2 25.97 19.22 92.61
C PRO A 2 25.49 18.38 91.44
N ARG A 3 24.32 18.77 90.87
CA ARG A 3 23.64 18.15 89.72
C ARG A 3 24.28 18.64 88.42
N ILE A 4 24.54 17.69 87.53
CA ILE A 4 25.02 17.93 86.15
C ILE A 4 23.84 18.06 85.24
N HIS A 5 23.71 19.22 84.57
CA HIS A 5 22.78 19.44 83.45
C HIS A 5 23.34 18.82 82.18
N ARG A 6 22.53 18.01 81.51
CA ARG A 6 22.78 17.54 80.10
C ARG A 6 21.93 18.33 79.11
N SER A 7 22.58 18.94 78.15
CA SER A 7 21.97 19.58 76.99
C SER A 7 21.59 18.57 75.93
N PRO A 8 20.48 18.73 75.20
CA PRO A 8 20.15 17.81 74.08
C PRO A 8 20.82 18.29 72.80
N LEU A 9 21.45 17.33 72.09
CA LEU A 9 21.99 17.43 70.76
C LEU A 9 20.85 17.55 69.70
N GLY A 10 20.87 18.63 68.92
CA GLY A 10 20.01 18.84 67.79
C GLY A 10 20.34 17.89 66.64
N ARG A 11 19.34 17.17 66.14
CA ARG A 11 19.42 16.40 64.89
C ARG A 11 19.19 17.37 63.72
N ALA A 12 20.20 17.54 62.85
CA ALA A 12 20.05 18.18 61.57
C ALA A 12 19.39 17.21 60.58
N ALA A 13 18.22 17.59 60.09
CA ALA A 13 17.55 16.88 58.99
C ALA A 13 18.16 17.30 57.66
N VAL A 14 18.77 16.38 56.94
CA VAL A 14 19.25 16.58 55.57
C VAL A 14 18.07 16.30 54.63
N THR A 15 17.53 17.36 54.03
CA THR A 15 16.50 17.23 53.01
C THR A 15 17.19 17.01 51.66
N VAL A 16 17.07 15.78 51.12
CA VAL A 16 17.53 15.46 49.77
C VAL A 16 16.43 15.91 48.79
N LEU A 17 16.65 16.98 48.04
CA LEU A 17 15.81 17.37 46.91
C LEU A 17 16.18 16.46 45.72
N SER A 18 15.29 15.51 45.39
CA SER A 18 15.35 14.74 44.16
C SER A 18 14.79 15.64 43.01
N ALA A 19 15.66 16.19 42.19
CA ALA A 19 15.28 16.82 40.95
C ALA A 19 14.94 15.74 39.92
N ALA A 20 13.64 15.52 39.66
CA ALA A 20 13.17 14.71 38.54
C ALA A 20 13.40 15.49 37.24
N LEU A 21 14.39 15.12 36.43
CA LEU A 21 14.50 15.58 35.05
C LEU A 21 13.35 14.96 34.25
N LEU A 22 12.32 15.76 33.94
CA LEU A 22 11.41 15.45 32.85
C LEU A 22 12.17 15.59 31.53
N ALA A 23 12.54 14.48 30.93
CA ALA A 23 12.97 14.43 29.54
C ALA A 23 11.75 14.73 28.67
N VAL A 24 11.61 15.95 28.18
CA VAL A 24 10.67 16.29 27.12
C VAL A 24 11.20 15.63 25.83
N VAL A 25 10.63 14.49 25.48
CA VAL A 25 10.87 13.87 24.18
C VAL A 25 10.19 14.77 23.15
N PHE A 26 10.97 15.63 22.48
CA PHE A 26 10.52 16.28 21.26
C PHE A 26 10.35 15.20 20.19
N VAL A 27 9.11 14.74 20.01
CA VAL A 27 8.74 13.97 18.81
C VAL A 27 8.92 14.96 17.65
N ARG A 28 9.95 14.76 16.83
CA ARG A 28 10.08 15.48 15.58
C ARG A 28 8.90 15.03 14.70
N PRO A 29 8.15 15.96 14.06
CA PRO A 29 7.15 15.59 13.08
C PRO A 29 7.82 14.71 12.02
N SER A 30 7.14 13.64 11.60
CA SER A 30 7.63 12.78 10.53
C SER A 30 7.65 13.57 9.21
N ARG A 31 8.49 13.18 8.29
CA ARG A 31 8.62 13.85 7.00
C ARG A 31 7.33 13.69 6.16
N ALA A 32 6.54 12.65 6.43
CA ALA A 32 5.24 12.40 5.82
C ALA A 32 4.20 13.49 6.12
N ASP A 33 4.26 14.10 7.32
CA ASP A 33 3.35 15.21 7.68
C ASP A 33 3.61 16.51 6.90
N THR A 34 4.59 16.55 5.99
CA THR A 34 5.07 17.77 5.32
C THR A 34 5.21 17.66 3.80
N ALA A 35 4.87 16.53 3.18
CA ALA A 35 4.86 16.45 1.71
C ALA A 35 3.87 17.47 1.15
N PRO A 36 4.31 18.45 0.34
CA PRO A 36 3.41 19.51 -0.11
C PRO A 36 2.44 18.97 -1.15
N MET A 37 1.15 19.02 -0.85
CA MET A 37 0.10 18.73 -1.81
C MET A 37 0.07 19.80 -2.91
N PRO A 38 -0.13 19.43 -4.19
CA PRO A 38 -0.22 20.41 -5.28
C PRO A 38 -1.46 21.30 -5.09
N ARG A 39 -1.27 22.61 -5.24
CA ARG A 39 -2.35 23.61 -5.13
C ARG A 39 -2.95 24.02 -6.47
N SER A 40 -2.42 23.47 -7.55
CA SER A 40 -2.89 23.69 -8.92
C SER A 40 -2.43 22.57 -9.85
N VAL A 41 -3.11 22.42 -10.98
CA VAL A 41 -2.71 21.48 -12.05
C VAL A 41 -1.29 21.78 -12.55
N ALA A 42 -0.89 23.05 -12.66
CA ALA A 42 0.46 23.42 -13.10
C ALA A 42 1.54 22.97 -12.09
N GLU A 43 1.25 23.07 -10.79
CA GLU A 43 2.14 22.57 -9.73
C GLU A 43 2.22 21.05 -9.75
N ALA A 44 1.09 20.35 -9.89
CA ALA A 44 1.02 18.90 -10.00
C ALA A 44 1.83 18.38 -11.20
N VAL A 45 1.64 18.97 -12.38
CA VAL A 45 2.41 18.61 -13.60
C VAL A 45 3.92 18.81 -13.36
N LYS A 46 4.31 19.87 -12.63
CA LYS A 46 5.70 20.09 -12.31
C LYS A 46 6.24 19.03 -11.36
N MET A 47 5.50 18.67 -10.31
CA MET A 47 5.89 17.65 -9.33
C MET A 47 6.08 16.29 -10.04
N GLU A 48 5.08 15.84 -10.80
CA GLU A 48 5.16 14.59 -11.54
C GLU A 48 6.33 14.58 -12.53
N LYS A 49 6.59 15.70 -13.23
CA LYS A 49 7.71 15.80 -14.17
C LYS A 49 9.07 15.81 -13.46
N ASP A 50 9.19 16.45 -12.31
CA ASP A 50 10.45 16.54 -11.57
C ASP A 50 10.87 15.15 -11.02
N ASP A 51 9.90 14.29 -10.71
CA ASP A 51 10.17 12.93 -10.26
C ASP A 51 10.24 11.90 -11.39
N ALA A 52 9.64 12.17 -12.53
CA ALA A 52 9.51 11.22 -13.64
C ALA A 52 10.84 10.68 -14.16
N LEU A 53 10.83 9.38 -14.44
CA LEU A 53 11.85 8.66 -15.19
C LEU A 53 11.33 8.33 -16.62
N PRO A 54 12.21 8.27 -17.62
CA PRO A 54 11.78 7.98 -18.97
C PRO A 54 11.27 6.54 -19.12
N ARG A 55 10.07 6.39 -19.71
CA ARG A 55 9.58 5.08 -20.14
C ARG A 55 10.28 4.68 -21.42
N THR A 56 11.13 3.66 -21.33
CA THR A 56 11.94 3.15 -22.44
C THR A 56 11.30 1.92 -23.10
N ALA A 57 11.94 1.36 -24.12
CA ALA A 57 11.54 0.10 -24.74
C ALA A 57 11.55 -1.09 -23.75
N PHE A 58 12.11 -0.92 -22.55
CA PHE A 58 12.01 -1.91 -21.48
C PHE A 58 10.57 -2.29 -21.16
N TYR A 59 9.64 -1.35 -21.18
CA TYR A 59 8.23 -1.53 -20.82
C TYR A 59 7.34 -2.03 -21.99
N GLU A 60 7.91 -2.26 -23.18
CA GLU A 60 7.13 -2.79 -24.29
C GLU A 60 6.91 -4.30 -24.11
N THR A 61 5.65 -4.73 -24.18
CA THR A 61 5.25 -6.12 -23.95
C THR A 61 5.74 -7.01 -25.09
N PRO A 62 6.57 -8.04 -24.83
CA PRO A 62 6.92 -9.05 -25.82
C PRO A 62 5.75 -10.02 -26.08
N ALA A 63 5.91 -10.93 -27.06
CA ALA A 63 5.00 -12.04 -27.20
C ALA A 63 5.04 -12.92 -25.94
N LEU A 64 3.87 -13.23 -25.38
CA LEU A 64 3.74 -14.02 -24.15
C LEU A 64 3.53 -15.53 -24.42
N SER A 65 3.30 -15.90 -25.68
CA SER A 65 3.12 -17.30 -26.07
C SER A 65 4.33 -18.16 -25.70
N GLY A 66 4.07 -19.26 -24.95
CA GLY A 66 5.10 -20.19 -24.50
C GLY A 66 5.78 -19.81 -23.18
N SER A 67 5.43 -18.68 -22.56
CA SER A 67 5.82 -18.35 -21.19
C SER A 67 4.70 -18.68 -20.20
N ALA A 68 5.06 -19.00 -18.95
CA ALA A 68 4.10 -19.21 -17.88
C ALA A 68 4.01 -17.98 -16.98
N PRO A 69 2.89 -17.75 -16.28
CA PRO A 69 2.80 -16.71 -15.26
C PRO A 69 3.94 -16.83 -14.25
N GLY A 70 4.57 -15.70 -13.93
CA GLY A 70 5.79 -15.64 -13.12
C GLY A 70 7.10 -15.79 -13.89
N ALA A 71 7.06 -16.04 -15.21
CA ALA A 71 8.28 -16.06 -16.02
C ALA A 71 8.88 -14.67 -16.17
N LEU A 72 10.19 -14.56 -15.97
CA LEU A 72 10.97 -13.36 -16.26
C LEU A 72 11.07 -13.17 -17.77
N LEU A 73 10.60 -12.04 -18.27
CA LEU A 73 10.62 -11.69 -19.70
C LEU A 73 11.82 -10.80 -20.04
N ARG A 74 12.17 -9.89 -19.14
CA ARG A 74 13.27 -8.94 -19.30
C ARG A 74 13.77 -8.44 -17.96
N GLN A 75 15.07 -8.08 -17.89
CA GLN A 75 15.64 -7.41 -16.72
C GLN A 75 16.66 -6.38 -17.15
N GLU A 76 16.85 -5.32 -16.34
CA GLU A 76 17.93 -4.36 -16.47
C GLU A 76 18.35 -3.83 -15.10
N SER A 77 19.66 -3.65 -14.89
CA SER A 77 20.15 -2.89 -13.73
C SER A 77 19.86 -1.42 -13.93
N PHE A 78 19.35 -0.74 -12.89
CA PHE A 78 18.95 0.65 -13.01
C PHE A 78 19.41 1.47 -11.80
N ALA A 79 20.06 2.62 -12.06
CA ALA A 79 20.68 3.46 -11.02
C ALA A 79 19.93 4.80 -10.80
N GLY A 80 18.76 4.98 -11.43
CA GLY A 80 18.02 6.25 -11.40
C GLY A 80 17.11 6.45 -10.19
N TYR A 81 16.98 5.47 -9.30
CA TYR A 81 16.11 5.56 -8.12
C TYR A 81 16.83 6.21 -6.94
N ALA A 82 16.05 6.89 -6.10
CA ALA A 82 16.47 7.45 -4.82
C ALA A 82 16.59 6.36 -3.75
N VAL A 83 17.61 5.52 -3.82
CA VAL A 83 17.82 4.39 -2.90
C VAL A 83 18.92 4.66 -1.88
N PRO A 84 18.92 3.97 -0.71
CA PRO A 84 19.99 4.07 0.27
C PRO A 84 21.37 3.76 -0.34
N SER A 85 22.41 4.43 0.16
CA SER A 85 23.78 4.24 -0.33
C SER A 85 24.18 2.75 -0.29
N GLY A 86 24.70 2.26 -1.42
CA GLY A 86 25.11 0.87 -1.60
C GLY A 86 23.97 -0.12 -1.91
N ALA A 87 22.72 0.30 -1.85
CA ALA A 87 21.60 -0.49 -2.36
C ALA A 87 21.62 -0.52 -3.89
N LYS A 88 21.04 -1.56 -4.47
CA LYS A 88 20.95 -1.75 -5.93
C LYS A 88 19.50 -1.91 -6.34
N ALA A 89 19.16 -1.53 -7.58
CA ALA A 89 17.87 -1.75 -8.18
C ALA A 89 17.99 -2.50 -9.50
N VAL A 90 17.09 -3.43 -9.71
CA VAL A 90 16.91 -4.18 -10.96
C VAL A 90 15.45 -4.04 -11.37
N ARG A 91 15.20 -3.48 -12.56
CA ARG A 91 13.88 -3.54 -13.18
C ARG A 91 13.66 -4.92 -13.78
N ILE A 92 12.47 -5.44 -13.60
CA ILE A 92 12.04 -6.70 -14.23
C ILE A 92 10.73 -6.48 -14.99
N LEU A 93 10.59 -7.15 -16.12
CA LEU A 93 9.33 -7.34 -16.83
C LEU A 93 9.01 -8.82 -16.74
N TYR A 94 7.77 -9.16 -16.39
CA TYR A 94 7.38 -10.54 -16.16
C TYR A 94 5.96 -10.83 -16.66
N HIS A 95 5.68 -12.12 -16.87
CA HIS A 95 4.37 -12.61 -17.25
C HIS A 95 3.45 -12.68 -16.04
N SER A 96 2.27 -12.10 -16.14
CA SER A 96 1.18 -12.17 -15.17
C SER A 96 -0.14 -12.52 -15.85
N LEU A 97 -1.24 -12.52 -15.09
CA LEU A 97 -2.59 -12.78 -15.60
C LEU A 97 -3.53 -11.65 -15.14
N SER A 98 -4.39 -11.20 -16.04
CA SER A 98 -5.52 -10.34 -15.74
C SER A 98 -6.51 -11.00 -14.77
N SER A 99 -7.52 -10.28 -14.28
CA SER A 99 -8.59 -10.84 -13.45
C SER A 99 -9.34 -11.99 -14.14
N THR A 100 -9.47 -11.93 -15.46
CA THR A 100 -10.14 -12.96 -16.27
C THR A 100 -9.24 -14.13 -16.67
N GLY A 101 -7.95 -14.08 -16.32
CA GLY A 101 -6.97 -15.10 -16.70
C GLY A 101 -6.32 -14.90 -18.07
N ALA A 102 -6.49 -13.74 -18.69
CA ALA A 102 -5.77 -13.42 -19.92
C ALA A 102 -4.29 -13.12 -19.62
N ASP A 103 -3.39 -13.53 -20.52
CA ASP A 103 -1.96 -13.27 -20.42
C ASP A 103 -1.66 -11.77 -20.50
N VAL A 104 -0.93 -11.25 -19.53
CA VAL A 104 -0.48 -9.85 -19.48
C VAL A 104 0.99 -9.79 -19.09
N ALA A 105 1.69 -8.72 -19.50
CA ALA A 105 3.00 -8.40 -18.96
C ALA A 105 2.86 -7.28 -17.93
N THR A 106 3.64 -7.35 -16.87
CA THR A 106 3.76 -6.27 -15.89
C THR A 106 5.22 -6.06 -15.49
N SER A 107 5.53 -4.87 -14.99
CA SER A 107 6.87 -4.51 -14.53
C SER A 107 6.94 -4.48 -13.01
N ALA A 108 8.17 -4.60 -12.50
CA ALA A 108 8.49 -4.40 -11.08
C ALA A 108 9.91 -3.89 -10.92
N VAL A 109 10.20 -3.35 -9.74
CA VAL A 109 11.56 -3.03 -9.28
C VAL A 109 11.94 -3.99 -8.16
N VAL A 110 13.12 -4.59 -8.28
CA VAL A 110 13.75 -5.36 -7.20
C VAL A 110 14.82 -4.46 -6.55
N LEU A 111 14.56 -4.05 -5.30
CA LEU A 111 15.53 -3.33 -4.48
C LEU A 111 16.33 -4.32 -3.65
N ILE A 112 17.65 -4.22 -3.72
CA ILE A 112 18.57 -5.12 -3.03
C ILE A 112 19.30 -4.31 -1.95
N PRO A 113 19.25 -4.73 -0.68
CA PRO A 113 19.96 -4.04 0.40
C PRO A 113 21.46 -3.94 0.16
N PRO A 114 22.15 -2.97 0.77
CA PRO A 114 23.61 -2.86 0.69
C PRO A 114 24.29 -4.04 1.40
N GLY A 115 25.50 -4.39 0.92
CA GLY A 115 26.32 -5.44 1.51
C GLY A 115 26.16 -6.81 0.87
N GLN A 116 26.40 -7.86 1.64
CA GLN A 116 26.30 -9.25 1.20
C GLN A 116 25.00 -9.88 1.73
N ALA A 117 24.37 -10.69 0.88
CA ALA A 117 23.19 -11.44 1.30
C ALA A 117 23.54 -12.39 2.47
N PRO A 118 22.66 -12.51 3.46
CA PRO A 118 22.82 -13.50 4.52
C PRO A 118 22.76 -14.93 3.96
N ALA A 119 23.18 -15.90 4.76
CA ALA A 119 23.00 -17.31 4.43
C ALA A 119 21.52 -17.59 4.14
N GLY A 120 21.22 -18.17 2.99
CA GLY A 120 19.84 -18.40 2.53
C GLY A 120 19.25 -17.26 1.68
N GLY A 121 19.99 -16.19 1.41
CA GLY A 121 19.58 -15.06 0.59
C GLY A 121 18.87 -13.95 1.37
N TRP A 122 18.63 -12.83 0.70
CA TRP A 122 17.88 -11.70 1.28
C TRP A 122 16.43 -12.10 1.58
N PRO A 123 15.88 -11.84 2.78
CA PRO A 123 14.45 -11.99 3.02
C PRO A 123 13.67 -11.03 2.14
N VAL A 124 12.57 -11.51 1.53
CA VAL A 124 11.85 -10.77 0.48
C VAL A 124 10.54 -10.20 1.01
N ILE A 125 10.33 -8.91 0.82
CA ILE A 125 9.02 -8.27 0.94
C ILE A 125 8.52 -7.97 -0.48
N ALA A 126 7.38 -8.55 -0.86
CA ALA A 126 6.60 -8.07 -1.99
C ALA A 126 5.90 -6.78 -1.57
N TRP A 127 6.14 -5.70 -2.30
CA TRP A 127 5.50 -4.42 -2.05
C TRP A 127 4.35 -4.22 -3.02
N ALA A 128 3.18 -3.96 -2.46
CA ALA A 128 1.96 -3.60 -3.17
C ALA A 128 1.67 -2.12 -2.91
N HIS A 129 1.88 -1.29 -3.95
CA HIS A 129 1.77 0.17 -3.82
C HIS A 129 0.31 0.65 -3.74
N GLY A 130 0.11 1.86 -3.24
CA GLY A 130 -1.15 2.58 -3.23
C GLY A 130 -1.53 3.11 -4.62
N THR A 131 -2.47 4.05 -4.65
CA THR A 131 -2.94 4.62 -5.92
C THR A 131 -1.95 5.63 -6.49
N SER A 132 -1.24 5.27 -7.55
CA SER A 132 -0.36 6.18 -8.30
C SER A 132 -1.08 6.85 -9.48
N GLY A 133 -2.17 6.27 -9.94
CA GLY A 133 -2.98 6.67 -11.08
C GLY A 133 -3.46 5.46 -11.86
N VAL A 134 -4.12 5.68 -13.00
CA VAL A 134 -4.62 4.60 -13.87
C VAL A 134 -4.05 4.67 -15.29
N ALA A 135 -3.29 5.70 -15.59
CA ALA A 135 -2.63 5.87 -16.89
C ALA A 135 -1.33 5.04 -16.95
N ARG A 136 -0.98 4.57 -18.12
CA ARG A 136 0.26 3.80 -18.37
C ARG A 136 1.53 4.48 -17.85
N MET A 137 1.55 5.81 -17.81
CA MET A 137 2.70 6.58 -17.33
C MET A 137 2.86 6.59 -15.82
N CYS A 138 1.86 6.14 -15.07
CA CYS A 138 1.80 6.22 -13.61
C CYS A 138 2.36 4.98 -12.91
N ALA A 139 3.22 4.23 -13.56
CA ALA A 139 3.92 3.13 -12.91
C ALA A 139 4.94 3.66 -11.90
N PRO A 140 4.92 3.22 -10.62
CA PRO A 140 5.92 3.65 -9.64
C PRO A 140 7.36 3.42 -10.08
N SER A 141 7.63 2.41 -10.90
CA SER A 141 8.96 2.21 -11.49
C SER A 141 9.38 3.30 -12.51
N LEU A 142 8.49 4.22 -12.86
CA LEU A 142 8.78 5.42 -13.66
C LEU A 142 8.95 6.68 -12.81
N GLU A 143 9.04 6.54 -11.48
CA GLU A 143 9.29 7.60 -10.51
C GLU A 143 10.60 7.33 -9.77
N LYS A 144 11.34 8.41 -9.40
CA LYS A 144 12.64 8.27 -8.73
C LYS A 144 12.53 7.71 -7.32
N ASP A 145 11.46 8.07 -6.61
CA ASP A 145 11.18 7.59 -5.26
C ASP A 145 10.23 6.37 -5.23
N MET A 146 9.70 5.96 -6.39
CA MET A 146 8.75 4.86 -6.53
C MET A 146 7.47 5.08 -5.70
N GLU A 147 7.01 6.31 -5.62
CA GLU A 147 5.82 6.83 -4.93
C GLU A 147 5.91 6.78 -3.39
N TYR A 148 6.42 5.70 -2.79
CA TYR A 148 6.52 5.51 -1.34
C TYR A 148 7.97 5.35 -0.86
N GLY A 149 8.91 6.12 -1.38
CA GLY A 149 10.34 6.00 -1.12
C GLY A 149 10.69 5.97 0.36
N GLU A 150 10.76 7.12 1.00
CA GLU A 150 11.15 7.22 2.42
C GLU A 150 10.04 6.84 3.38
N GLU A 151 8.78 6.94 2.98
CA GLU A 151 7.60 6.63 3.78
C GLU A 151 7.37 5.12 3.93
N GLY A 152 7.84 4.30 2.97
CA GLY A 152 7.58 2.86 2.95
C GLY A 152 8.79 2.01 2.60
N LEU A 153 9.30 2.13 1.38
CA LEU A 153 10.28 1.21 0.81
C LEU A 153 11.65 1.29 1.45
N MET A 154 12.19 2.50 1.62
CA MET A 154 13.59 2.68 2.05
C MET A 154 13.84 2.26 3.51
N PRO A 155 12.91 2.46 4.47
CA PRO A 155 13.03 1.87 5.80
C PRO A 155 13.14 0.34 5.77
N MET A 156 12.40 -0.34 4.88
CA MET A 156 12.44 -1.80 4.74
C MET A 156 13.79 -2.27 4.14
N VAL A 157 14.29 -1.56 3.12
CA VAL A 157 15.63 -1.82 2.53
C VAL A 157 16.73 -1.65 3.57
N ARG A 158 16.68 -0.55 4.36
CA ARG A 158 17.64 -0.31 5.47
C ARG A 158 17.54 -1.37 6.57
N ALA A 159 16.36 -1.95 6.74
CA ALA A 159 16.14 -3.05 7.70
C ALA A 159 16.67 -4.41 7.21
N GLY A 160 17.23 -4.49 5.99
CA GLY A 160 17.83 -5.67 5.40
C GLY A 160 16.87 -6.57 4.63
N PHE A 161 15.71 -6.06 4.21
CA PHE A 161 14.79 -6.77 3.32
C PHE A 161 15.04 -6.37 1.87
N ALA A 162 15.10 -7.35 0.97
CA ALA A 162 14.94 -7.08 -0.45
C ALA A 162 13.46 -6.82 -0.75
N ILE A 163 13.20 -5.83 -1.59
CA ILE A 163 11.84 -5.45 -1.96
C ILE A 163 11.57 -5.86 -3.40
N VAL A 164 10.43 -6.45 -3.67
CA VAL A 164 9.90 -6.69 -5.01
C VAL A 164 8.65 -5.85 -5.17
N ALA A 165 8.79 -4.67 -5.77
CA ALA A 165 7.73 -3.67 -5.94
C ALA A 165 7.13 -3.80 -7.34
N THR A 166 5.97 -4.44 -7.46
CA THR A 166 5.22 -4.54 -8.73
C THR A 166 4.57 -3.21 -9.07
N ASP A 167 4.50 -2.87 -10.36
CA ASP A 167 3.74 -1.72 -10.86
C ASP A 167 2.26 -2.02 -11.06
N TYR A 168 1.85 -3.28 -10.99
CA TYR A 168 0.61 -3.86 -11.54
C TYR A 168 0.52 -3.72 -13.06
N HIS A 169 -0.15 -4.65 -13.73
CA HIS A 169 -0.29 -4.58 -15.18
C HIS A 169 -1.12 -3.35 -15.63
N GLY A 170 -0.82 -2.86 -16.82
CA GLY A 170 -1.43 -1.63 -17.37
C GLY A 170 -0.74 -0.36 -16.90
N LEU A 171 0.01 -0.37 -15.78
CA LEU A 171 0.95 0.68 -15.42
C LEU A 171 2.33 0.33 -16.01
N GLY A 172 2.96 1.26 -16.72
CA GLY A 172 4.20 1.04 -17.49
C GLY A 172 4.00 0.19 -18.74
N THR A 173 3.30 -0.92 -18.64
CA THR A 173 3.05 -1.89 -19.73
C THR A 173 1.79 -1.59 -20.53
N VAL A 174 1.56 -2.38 -21.59
CA VAL A 174 0.39 -2.23 -22.47
C VAL A 174 -0.83 -2.89 -21.85
N GLY A 175 -1.98 -2.30 -22.05
CA GLY A 175 -3.29 -2.77 -21.56
C GLY A 175 -3.91 -1.83 -20.53
N PRO A 176 -5.16 -2.04 -20.15
CA PRO A 176 -5.79 -1.28 -19.08
C PRO A 176 -5.25 -1.73 -17.71
N HIS A 177 -5.13 -0.80 -16.79
CA HIS A 177 -4.90 -1.12 -15.37
C HIS A 177 -6.22 -1.57 -14.73
N GLU A 178 -6.27 -2.77 -14.18
CA GLU A 178 -7.43 -3.27 -13.43
C GLU A 178 -7.39 -2.72 -11.99
N TYR A 179 -7.65 -1.40 -11.88
CA TYR A 179 -7.56 -0.64 -10.64
C TYR A 179 -8.45 -1.23 -9.54
N VAL A 180 -7.90 -1.40 -8.33
CA VAL A 180 -8.50 -2.03 -7.13
C VAL A 180 -9.20 -3.38 -7.40
N ASN A 181 -8.82 -4.09 -8.47
CA ASN A 181 -9.27 -5.45 -8.67
C ASN A 181 -8.37 -6.43 -7.89
N LYS A 182 -8.94 -7.05 -6.86
CA LYS A 182 -8.16 -7.91 -5.94
C LYS A 182 -7.51 -9.10 -6.64
N VAL A 183 -8.19 -9.70 -7.64
CA VAL A 183 -7.67 -10.87 -8.35
C VAL A 183 -6.48 -10.51 -9.22
N ALA A 184 -6.60 -9.45 -10.00
CA ALA A 184 -5.53 -8.98 -10.88
C ALA A 184 -4.30 -8.55 -10.09
N GLN A 185 -4.49 -7.71 -9.09
CA GLN A 185 -3.39 -7.16 -8.29
C GLN A 185 -2.71 -8.22 -7.42
N GLY A 186 -3.49 -9.14 -6.83
CA GLY A 186 -2.92 -10.29 -6.11
C GLY A 186 -2.06 -11.18 -7.00
N ARG A 187 -2.48 -11.42 -8.25
CA ARG A 187 -1.70 -12.15 -9.26
C ARG A 187 -0.40 -11.43 -9.60
N ASP A 188 -0.46 -10.12 -9.84
CA ASP A 188 0.73 -9.33 -10.16
C ASP A 188 1.76 -9.38 -9.03
N VAL A 189 1.32 -9.31 -7.77
CA VAL A 189 2.21 -9.49 -6.61
C VAL A 189 2.81 -10.88 -6.57
N ILE A 190 1.99 -11.93 -6.65
CA ILE A 190 2.45 -13.34 -6.53
C ILE A 190 3.43 -13.69 -7.65
N TYR A 191 3.09 -13.37 -8.89
CA TYR A 191 3.91 -13.71 -10.05
C TYR A 191 5.20 -12.87 -10.15
N SER A 192 5.30 -11.74 -9.46
CA SER A 192 6.55 -10.97 -9.37
C SER A 192 7.66 -11.75 -8.64
N ILE A 193 7.32 -12.62 -7.69
CA ILE A 193 8.28 -13.32 -6.82
C ILE A 193 9.18 -14.30 -7.59
N PRO A 194 8.65 -15.27 -8.37
CA PRO A 194 9.50 -16.16 -9.17
C PRO A 194 10.31 -15.39 -10.21
N ALA A 195 9.75 -14.35 -10.84
CA ALA A 195 10.47 -13.51 -11.79
C ALA A 195 11.63 -12.74 -11.13
N ALA A 196 11.41 -12.17 -9.95
CA ALA A 196 12.45 -11.48 -9.20
C ALA A 196 13.58 -12.43 -8.78
N ARG A 197 13.27 -13.65 -8.35
CA ARG A 197 14.28 -14.67 -8.02
C ARG A 197 15.11 -15.09 -9.25
N ALA A 198 14.46 -15.19 -10.41
CA ALA A 198 15.16 -15.47 -11.66
C ALA A 198 16.14 -14.34 -12.05
N ALA A 199 15.73 -13.08 -11.82
CA ALA A 199 16.55 -11.91 -12.11
C ALA A 199 17.69 -11.70 -11.08
N VAL A 200 17.42 -11.99 -9.80
CA VAL A 200 18.30 -11.70 -8.65
C VAL A 200 18.48 -12.97 -7.81
N PRO A 201 19.45 -13.83 -8.13
CA PRO A 201 19.68 -15.12 -7.44
C PRO A 201 20.05 -14.99 -5.95
N SER A 202 20.40 -13.80 -5.48
CA SER A 202 20.67 -13.54 -4.05
C SER A 202 19.41 -13.37 -3.20
N LEU A 203 18.22 -13.39 -3.78
CA LEU A 203 16.96 -13.38 -3.02
C LEU A 203 16.72 -14.72 -2.34
N GLY A 204 16.27 -14.67 -1.10
CA GLY A 204 15.87 -15.85 -0.33
C GLY A 204 14.53 -16.44 -0.80
N ARG A 205 14.23 -17.62 -0.29
CA ARG A 205 12.97 -18.30 -0.63
C ARG A 205 11.75 -17.71 0.10
N LYS A 206 11.89 -17.42 1.40
CA LYS A 206 10.77 -16.88 2.18
C LYS A 206 10.40 -15.48 1.73
N TRP A 207 9.10 -15.21 1.67
CA TRP A 207 8.56 -13.90 1.32
C TRP A 207 7.28 -13.57 2.08
N ALA A 208 7.08 -12.27 2.32
CA ALA A 208 5.84 -11.71 2.84
C ALA A 208 5.37 -10.61 1.90
N VAL A 209 4.12 -10.21 2.01
CA VAL A 209 3.60 -9.02 1.31
C VAL A 209 3.28 -7.92 2.29
N ILE A 210 3.62 -6.68 1.93
CA ILE A 210 3.15 -5.46 2.60
C ILE A 210 2.52 -4.58 1.54
N GLY A 211 1.36 -4.02 1.82
CA GLY A 211 0.72 -3.08 0.91
C GLY A 211 -0.05 -2.00 1.64
N HIS A 212 -0.11 -0.81 1.02
CA HIS A 212 -0.80 0.37 1.52
C HIS A 212 -1.97 0.75 0.63
N SER A 213 -3.11 1.16 1.21
CA SER A 213 -4.26 1.67 0.46
C SER A 213 -4.78 0.64 -0.56
N GLN A 214 -4.77 0.95 -1.88
CA GLN A 214 -4.97 0.01 -2.98
C GLN A 214 -4.12 -1.25 -2.79
N GLY A 215 -2.85 -1.09 -2.41
CA GLY A 215 -1.95 -2.20 -2.14
C GLY A 215 -2.31 -2.99 -0.88
N GLY A 216 -2.98 -2.38 0.09
CA GLY A 216 -3.52 -3.07 1.25
C GLY A 216 -4.62 -4.07 0.87
N LEU A 217 -5.46 -3.72 -0.13
CA LEU A 217 -6.39 -4.65 -0.77
C LEU A 217 -5.63 -5.77 -1.48
N ALA A 218 -4.59 -5.45 -2.24
CA ALA A 218 -3.78 -6.44 -2.94
C ALA A 218 -3.07 -7.40 -1.97
N ALA A 219 -2.54 -6.91 -0.85
CA ALA A 219 -1.90 -7.73 0.18
C ALA A 219 -2.88 -8.69 0.86
N TRP A 220 -4.13 -8.27 1.05
CA TRP A 220 -5.20 -9.15 1.52
C TRP A 220 -5.52 -10.23 0.48
N SER A 221 -5.68 -9.83 -0.79
CA SER A 221 -5.94 -10.76 -1.90
C SER A 221 -4.85 -11.83 -2.04
N VAL A 222 -3.58 -11.48 -1.84
CA VAL A 222 -2.49 -12.47 -1.80
C VAL A 222 -2.74 -13.52 -0.72
N ALA A 223 -3.16 -13.13 0.50
CA ALA A 223 -3.46 -14.08 1.56
C ALA A 223 -4.66 -15.00 1.20
N GLU A 224 -5.69 -14.47 0.54
CA GLU A 224 -6.83 -15.24 0.02
C GLU A 224 -6.38 -16.23 -1.07
N MET A 225 -5.54 -15.80 -2.01
CA MET A 225 -5.04 -16.67 -3.09
C MET A 225 -4.12 -17.77 -2.56
N GLU A 226 -3.28 -17.45 -1.57
CA GLU A 226 -2.38 -18.40 -0.95
C GLU A 226 -3.11 -19.51 -0.20
N ALA A 227 -4.37 -19.33 0.20
CA ALA A 227 -5.21 -20.40 0.72
C ALA A 227 -5.45 -21.53 -0.31
N THR A 228 -5.29 -21.24 -1.61
CA THR A 228 -5.40 -22.21 -2.71
C THR A 228 -4.03 -22.60 -3.26
N LEU A 229 -3.12 -21.65 -3.43
CA LEU A 229 -1.80 -21.86 -4.05
C LEU A 229 -0.85 -22.65 -3.15
N HIS A 230 -0.95 -22.44 -1.84
CA HIS A 230 -0.15 -23.15 -0.83
C HIS A 230 1.37 -23.02 -1.03
N ASP A 231 1.90 -21.83 -1.42
CA ASP A 231 3.34 -21.61 -1.48
C ASP A 231 3.96 -21.81 -0.09
N PRO A 232 4.86 -22.81 0.09
CA PRO A 232 5.48 -23.07 1.40
C PRO A 232 6.42 -21.94 1.85
N ASP A 233 6.83 -21.08 0.95
CA ASP A 233 7.75 -19.99 1.21
C ASP A 233 7.03 -18.66 1.59
N TYR A 234 5.71 -18.58 1.39
CA TYR A 234 4.89 -17.46 1.85
C TYR A 234 4.72 -17.46 3.37
N VAL A 235 5.05 -16.34 4.04
CA VAL A 235 5.04 -16.27 5.50
C VAL A 235 4.00 -15.32 6.09
N GLY A 236 3.30 -14.53 5.30
CA GLY A 236 2.18 -13.70 5.75
C GLY A 236 2.02 -12.38 5.02
N SER A 237 0.95 -11.66 5.35
CA SER A 237 0.53 -10.38 4.74
C SER A 237 0.39 -9.27 5.77
N VAL A 238 0.72 -8.05 5.36
CA VAL A 238 0.43 -6.80 6.08
C VAL A 238 -0.40 -5.90 5.16
N SER A 239 -1.61 -5.55 5.60
CA SER A 239 -2.49 -4.59 4.93
C SER A 239 -2.56 -3.31 5.74
N VAL A 240 -2.04 -2.20 5.21
CA VAL A 240 -2.02 -0.89 5.86
C VAL A 240 -3.04 0.01 5.17
N ALA A 241 -3.98 0.55 5.93
CA ALA A 241 -5.05 1.42 5.43
C ALA A 241 -5.74 0.86 4.16
N GLY A 242 -5.92 -0.49 4.13
CA GLY A 242 -6.36 -1.20 2.91
C GLY A 242 -7.82 -0.97 2.59
N ALA A 243 -8.13 -0.73 1.31
CA ALA A 243 -9.47 -0.49 0.79
C ALA A 243 -10.28 -1.81 0.70
N GLY A 244 -10.65 -2.38 1.86
CA GLY A 244 -11.23 -3.72 1.96
C GLY A 244 -12.73 -3.84 1.73
N ASP A 245 -13.47 -2.74 1.86
CA ASP A 245 -14.92 -2.66 1.61
C ASP A 245 -15.18 -1.44 0.72
N LEU A 246 -14.97 -1.63 -0.58
CA LEU A 246 -15.09 -0.55 -1.57
C LEU A 246 -16.52 0.01 -1.63
N GLU A 247 -17.54 -0.83 -1.47
CA GLU A 247 -18.94 -0.37 -1.46
C GLU A 247 -19.16 0.57 -0.28
N ALA A 248 -18.78 0.16 0.94
CA ALA A 248 -18.95 0.99 2.13
C ALA A 248 -18.14 2.29 2.06
N ILE A 249 -16.90 2.25 1.52
CA ILE A 249 -16.05 3.43 1.33
C ILE A 249 -16.76 4.42 0.40
N LEU A 250 -17.16 3.98 -0.79
CA LEU A 250 -17.64 4.86 -1.85
C LEU A 250 -19.07 5.36 -1.62
N THR A 251 -19.94 4.51 -1.10
CA THR A 251 -21.32 4.90 -0.77
C THR A 251 -21.41 5.69 0.54
N GLY A 252 -20.52 5.38 1.49
CA GLY A 252 -20.43 6.09 2.78
C GLY A 252 -19.81 7.48 2.67
N MET A 253 -19.00 7.75 1.65
CA MET A 253 -18.46 9.09 1.38
C MET A 253 -19.50 10.11 0.96
N GLY A 254 -20.68 9.67 0.51
CA GLY A 254 -21.71 10.55 -0.01
C GLY A 254 -21.21 11.31 -1.25
N ASP A 255 -21.35 12.65 -1.23
CA ASP A 255 -20.62 13.53 -2.16
C ASP A 255 -19.26 13.80 -1.54
N PRO A 256 -18.19 13.11 -1.99
CA PRO A 256 -16.87 13.29 -1.41
C PRO A 256 -16.47 14.74 -1.48
N GLY A 257 -15.83 15.23 -0.42
CA GLY A 257 -15.16 16.52 -0.43
C GLY A 257 -14.17 16.61 -1.59
N SER A 258 -13.71 17.81 -1.92
CA SER A 258 -12.81 18.03 -3.06
C SER A 258 -11.59 17.10 -3.07
N ASP A 259 -11.09 16.72 -1.91
CA ASP A 259 -9.85 15.95 -1.77
C ASP A 259 -9.97 14.49 -2.19
N ALA A 260 -11.16 13.89 -2.10
CA ALA A 260 -11.41 12.50 -2.51
C ALA A 260 -12.16 12.38 -3.85
N ALA A 261 -12.60 13.50 -4.41
CA ALA A 261 -13.47 13.54 -5.59
C ALA A 261 -12.88 12.86 -6.84
N PHE A 262 -11.58 12.99 -7.05
CA PHE A 262 -10.90 12.39 -8.19
C PHE A 262 -10.90 10.86 -8.15
N TYR A 263 -10.93 10.22 -6.98
CA TYR A 263 -11.02 8.77 -6.86
C TYR A 263 -12.29 8.21 -7.52
N MET A 264 -13.40 8.98 -7.53
CA MET A 264 -14.62 8.57 -8.25
C MET A 264 -14.38 8.42 -9.75
N THR A 265 -13.44 9.21 -10.31
CA THR A 265 -13.02 9.08 -11.70
C THR A 265 -12.27 7.78 -11.96
N TYR A 266 -11.37 7.40 -11.04
CA TYR A 266 -10.66 6.13 -11.11
C TYR A 266 -11.59 4.93 -10.89
N MET A 267 -12.60 5.07 -10.04
CA MET A 267 -13.60 4.03 -9.85
C MET A 267 -14.49 3.85 -11.09
N ALA A 268 -14.92 4.94 -11.72
CA ALA A 268 -15.64 4.87 -12.97
C ALA A 268 -14.82 4.20 -14.09
N TYR A 269 -13.50 4.46 -14.11
CA TYR A 269 -12.55 3.78 -14.98
C TYR A 269 -12.48 2.29 -14.68
N ALA A 270 -12.29 1.90 -13.42
CA ALA A 270 -12.19 0.50 -13.00
C ALA A 270 -13.43 -0.32 -13.36
N ILE A 271 -14.62 0.22 -13.07
CA ILE A 271 -15.90 -0.43 -13.43
C ILE A 271 -16.02 -0.58 -14.95
N HIS A 272 -15.65 0.47 -15.71
CA HIS A 272 -15.67 0.42 -17.18
C HIS A 272 -14.72 -0.63 -17.75
N VAL A 273 -13.50 -0.76 -17.19
CA VAL A 273 -12.51 -1.76 -17.64
C VAL A 273 -13.07 -3.18 -17.48
N LEU A 274 -13.72 -3.48 -16.36
CA LEU A 274 -14.28 -4.80 -16.07
C LEU A 274 -15.65 -5.03 -16.72
N SER A 275 -16.38 -3.98 -17.01
CA SER A 275 -17.72 -4.00 -17.60
C SER A 275 -17.82 -2.94 -18.68
N PRO A 276 -17.36 -3.22 -19.94
CA PRO A 276 -17.26 -2.20 -21.00
C PRO A 276 -18.60 -1.56 -21.42
N ASP A 277 -19.73 -2.19 -21.10
CA ASP A 277 -21.07 -1.62 -21.31
C ASP A 277 -21.37 -0.50 -20.33
N PHE A 278 -20.79 -0.50 -19.13
CA PHE A 278 -20.84 0.62 -18.19
C PHE A 278 -20.01 1.78 -18.73
N LYS A 279 -20.62 2.96 -18.81
CA LYS A 279 -19.95 4.17 -19.28
C LYS A 279 -19.60 5.06 -18.09
N PRO A 280 -18.46 5.77 -18.10
CA PRO A 280 -18.15 6.73 -17.05
C PRO A 280 -19.27 7.75 -16.80
N SER A 281 -20.07 8.08 -17.82
CA SER A 281 -21.25 8.91 -17.69
C SER A 281 -22.40 8.29 -16.88
N ASP A 282 -22.39 6.99 -16.63
CA ASP A 282 -23.39 6.32 -15.79
C ASP A 282 -23.15 6.62 -14.30
N MET A 283 -21.91 6.91 -13.95
CA MET A 283 -21.47 7.25 -12.60
C MET A 283 -21.17 8.75 -12.43
N LEU A 284 -20.38 9.34 -13.33
CA LEU A 284 -19.86 10.68 -13.16
C LEU A 284 -20.84 11.76 -13.63
N ALA A 285 -20.93 12.84 -12.86
CA ALA A 285 -21.72 14.01 -13.19
C ALA A 285 -20.85 15.12 -13.82
N GLY A 286 -21.46 16.01 -14.58
CA GLY A 286 -20.98 17.26 -15.14
C GLY A 286 -19.47 17.50 -15.16
N GLY A 287 -18.97 18.21 -14.14
CA GLY A 287 -17.56 18.61 -14.07
C GLY A 287 -16.59 17.44 -13.91
N ALA A 288 -16.94 16.40 -13.16
CA ALA A 288 -16.11 15.20 -13.01
C ALA A 288 -16.03 14.41 -14.33
N LEU A 289 -17.15 14.26 -15.02
CA LEU A 289 -17.17 13.62 -16.35
C LEU A 289 -16.31 14.37 -17.37
N ALA A 290 -16.32 15.70 -17.35
CA ALA A 290 -15.49 16.51 -18.24
C ALA A 290 -13.98 16.31 -18.00
N ARG A 291 -13.57 15.96 -16.77
CA ARG A 291 -12.17 15.71 -16.38
C ARG A 291 -11.76 14.24 -16.50
N TYR A 292 -12.70 13.33 -16.73
CA TYR A 292 -12.46 11.89 -16.77
C TYR A 292 -11.28 11.52 -17.66
N LYS A 293 -11.29 12.00 -18.93
CA LYS A 293 -10.25 11.64 -19.89
C LYS A 293 -8.88 12.12 -19.42
N SER A 294 -8.73 13.38 -19.04
CA SER A 294 -7.44 13.91 -18.61
C SER A 294 -6.92 13.24 -17.32
N ALA A 295 -7.77 13.03 -16.32
CA ALA A 295 -7.40 12.36 -15.07
C ALA A 295 -7.01 10.89 -15.27
N THR A 296 -7.50 10.23 -16.32
CA THR A 296 -7.19 8.81 -16.59
C THR A 296 -6.15 8.56 -17.66
N THR A 297 -5.66 9.60 -18.36
CA THR A 297 -4.73 9.44 -19.50
C THR A 297 -3.59 10.45 -19.57
N GLU A 298 -3.68 11.61 -18.91
CA GLU A 298 -2.75 12.72 -19.11
C GLU A 298 -1.86 13.05 -17.90
N GLY A 299 -2.18 12.49 -16.72
CA GLY A 299 -1.42 12.67 -15.50
C GLY A 299 -1.66 11.54 -14.52
N CYS A 300 -1.00 11.60 -13.39
CA CYS A 300 -1.04 10.61 -12.34
C CYS A 300 -1.81 11.12 -11.12
N TRP A 301 -1.49 10.64 -9.93
CA TRP A 301 -2.24 10.98 -8.72
C TRP A 301 -2.29 12.48 -8.44
N ASN A 302 -1.12 13.16 -8.49
CA ASN A 302 -1.04 14.60 -8.22
C ASN A 302 -1.86 15.42 -9.23
N TYR A 303 -1.77 15.06 -10.51
CA TYR A 303 -2.55 15.71 -11.56
C TYR A 303 -4.05 15.52 -11.37
N ALA A 304 -4.48 14.28 -11.09
CA ALA A 304 -5.89 13.98 -10.87
C ALA A 304 -6.43 14.74 -9.66
N TYR A 305 -5.73 14.69 -8.52
CA TYR A 305 -6.06 15.45 -7.32
C TYR A 305 -6.23 16.94 -7.63
N ALA A 306 -5.19 17.58 -8.20
CA ALA A 306 -5.21 19.00 -8.46
C ALA A 306 -6.28 19.42 -9.48
N SER A 307 -6.64 18.52 -10.42
CA SER A 307 -7.67 18.78 -11.41
C SER A 307 -9.08 18.87 -10.80
N PHE A 308 -9.28 18.44 -9.55
CA PHE A 308 -10.58 18.41 -8.90
C PHE A 308 -10.74 19.46 -7.79
N LEU A 309 -9.70 20.21 -7.44
CA LEU A 309 -9.71 21.19 -6.35
C LEU A 309 -10.75 22.32 -6.51
N ASP A 310 -11.15 22.64 -7.72
CA ASP A 310 -12.14 23.68 -8.04
C ASP A 310 -13.56 23.13 -8.27
N LEU A 311 -13.75 21.81 -8.15
CA LEU A 311 -15.09 21.24 -8.27
C LEU A 311 -15.88 21.38 -6.96
N PRO A 312 -17.10 21.93 -7.02
CA PRO A 312 -17.91 22.02 -5.83
C PRO A 312 -18.32 20.63 -5.35
N PRO A 313 -18.33 20.39 -4.03
CA PRO A 313 -18.94 19.21 -3.45
C PRO A 313 -20.38 19.03 -3.91
N GLY A 314 -20.89 17.81 -4.00
CA GLY A 314 -22.28 17.57 -4.32
C GLY A 314 -22.61 17.40 -5.79
N LYS A 315 -21.59 17.36 -6.69
CA LYS A 315 -21.80 17.24 -8.16
C LYS A 315 -20.78 16.33 -8.84
N ILE A 316 -20.24 15.39 -8.12
CA ILE A 316 -19.20 14.48 -8.65
C ILE A 316 -19.82 13.24 -9.26
N VAL A 317 -20.79 12.62 -8.56
CA VAL A 317 -21.42 11.39 -8.99
C VAL A 317 -22.93 11.57 -9.24
N ARG A 318 -23.50 10.70 -10.05
CA ARG A 318 -24.95 10.63 -10.28
C ARG A 318 -25.61 9.78 -9.20
N PRO A 319 -26.79 10.16 -8.68
CA PRO A 319 -27.54 9.33 -7.78
C PRO A 319 -27.85 7.94 -8.39
N GLY A 320 -27.70 6.89 -7.59
CA GLY A 320 -28.03 5.51 -7.97
C GLY A 320 -27.00 4.84 -8.87
N TRP A 321 -25.82 5.43 -9.11
CA TRP A 321 -24.75 4.81 -9.89
C TRP A 321 -24.29 3.46 -9.28
N ASP A 322 -24.26 3.38 -7.96
CA ASP A 322 -23.90 2.22 -7.15
C ASP A 322 -24.91 1.06 -7.28
N GLN A 323 -26.16 1.37 -7.71
CA GLN A 323 -27.21 0.37 -7.92
C GLN A 323 -27.17 -0.28 -9.31
N THR A 324 -26.29 0.16 -10.20
CA THR A 324 -26.10 -0.48 -11.51
C THR A 324 -25.57 -1.89 -11.37
N ALA A 325 -25.93 -2.78 -12.30
CA ALA A 325 -25.44 -4.17 -12.28
C ALA A 325 -23.92 -4.27 -12.36
N ALA A 326 -23.27 -3.35 -13.09
CA ALA A 326 -21.83 -3.28 -13.22
C ALA A 326 -21.14 -2.89 -11.89
N ALA A 327 -21.65 -1.88 -11.20
CA ALA A 327 -21.11 -1.45 -9.92
C ALA A 327 -21.27 -2.54 -8.85
N LYS A 328 -22.45 -3.15 -8.75
CA LYS A 328 -22.70 -4.26 -7.81
C LYS A 328 -21.76 -5.44 -8.06
N LYS A 329 -21.62 -5.86 -9.31
CA LYS A 329 -20.69 -6.92 -9.67
C LYS A 329 -19.24 -6.58 -9.34
N PHE A 330 -18.85 -5.31 -9.52
CA PHE A 330 -17.53 -4.82 -9.15
C PHE A 330 -17.31 -4.95 -7.64
N PHE A 331 -18.24 -4.48 -6.81
CA PHE A 331 -18.14 -4.58 -5.36
C PHE A 331 -18.11 -6.03 -4.86
N GLU A 332 -18.99 -6.90 -5.40
CA GLU A 332 -19.02 -8.32 -5.06
C GLU A 332 -17.71 -9.04 -5.38
N ASN A 333 -17.11 -8.73 -6.53
CA ASN A 333 -15.85 -9.35 -6.94
C ASN A 333 -14.66 -8.96 -6.04
N ASP A 334 -14.69 -7.74 -5.49
CA ASP A 334 -13.56 -7.17 -4.76
C ASP A 334 -13.77 -7.16 -3.23
N GLU A 335 -14.88 -7.76 -2.75
CA GLU A 335 -15.17 -7.91 -1.33
C GLU A 335 -14.09 -8.73 -0.60
N LEU A 336 -13.59 -8.20 0.52
CA LEU A 336 -12.58 -8.85 1.37
C LEU A 336 -13.17 -9.36 2.68
N GLY A 337 -12.43 -10.27 3.34
CA GLY A 337 -12.82 -10.81 4.65
C GLY A 337 -13.89 -11.91 4.58
N VAL A 338 -14.26 -12.37 3.38
CA VAL A 338 -15.23 -13.48 3.17
C VAL A 338 -14.55 -14.79 2.81
N ALA A 339 -13.48 -14.75 2.05
CA ALA A 339 -12.71 -15.93 1.66
C ALA A 339 -11.68 -16.32 2.73
N PRO A 340 -11.37 -17.63 2.88
CA PRO A 340 -10.29 -18.06 3.77
C PRO A 340 -8.96 -17.48 3.33
N ILE A 341 -8.07 -17.21 4.30
CA ILE A 341 -6.70 -16.80 4.05
C ILE A 341 -5.71 -17.87 4.47
N ARG A 342 -4.52 -17.83 3.88
CA ARG A 342 -3.36 -18.59 4.35
C ARG A 342 -2.35 -17.67 5.03
N GLY A 343 -1.73 -18.19 6.07
CA GLY A 343 -0.71 -17.49 6.84
C GLY A 343 -1.27 -16.45 7.80
N PRO A 344 -0.41 -15.93 8.66
CA PRO A 344 -0.77 -14.81 9.54
C PRO A 344 -0.99 -13.54 8.75
N MET A 345 -1.89 -12.69 9.24
CA MET A 345 -2.17 -11.38 8.67
C MET A 345 -2.15 -10.30 9.73
N LEU A 346 -1.55 -9.16 9.40
CA LEU A 346 -1.62 -7.92 10.16
C LEU A 346 -2.42 -6.89 9.35
N VAL A 347 -3.46 -6.35 9.95
CA VAL A 347 -4.27 -5.26 9.40
C VAL A 347 -4.04 -4.02 10.24
N ILE A 348 -3.69 -2.91 9.60
CA ILE A 348 -3.39 -1.63 10.24
C ILE A 348 -4.33 -0.55 9.66
N ALA A 349 -4.82 0.34 10.53
CA ALA A 349 -5.65 1.48 10.12
C ALA A 349 -5.35 2.74 10.95
N GLY A 350 -5.45 3.92 10.34
CA GLY A 350 -5.49 5.20 11.01
C GLY A 350 -6.89 5.50 11.54
N GLU A 351 -6.99 6.06 12.75
CA GLU A 351 -8.31 6.38 13.32
C GLU A 351 -8.90 7.69 12.77
N SER A 352 -8.07 8.51 12.14
CA SER A 352 -8.47 9.77 11.48
C SER A 352 -8.40 9.68 9.95
N ASP A 353 -8.25 8.48 9.38
CA ASP A 353 -8.14 8.24 7.94
C ASP A 353 -9.42 8.73 7.22
N GLN A 354 -9.24 9.72 6.33
CA GLN A 354 -10.31 10.32 5.54
C GLN A 354 -10.45 9.66 4.16
N THR A 355 -9.45 8.93 3.70
CA THR A 355 -9.45 8.25 2.38
C THR A 355 -10.04 6.84 2.49
N VAL A 356 -9.59 6.07 3.48
CA VAL A 356 -10.15 4.75 3.82
C VAL A 356 -10.62 4.78 5.27
N PRO A 357 -11.85 5.21 5.53
CA PRO A 357 -12.35 5.42 6.88
C PRO A 357 -12.19 4.16 7.74
N ILE A 358 -11.71 4.33 8.97
CA ILE A 358 -11.48 3.21 9.90
C ILE A 358 -12.72 2.33 10.09
N ALA A 359 -13.93 2.88 9.94
CA ALA A 359 -15.19 2.12 10.02
C ALA A 359 -15.26 1.03 8.94
N SER A 360 -14.81 1.33 7.71
CA SER A 360 -14.74 0.38 6.61
C SER A 360 -13.72 -0.73 6.90
N VAL A 361 -12.51 -0.38 7.36
CA VAL A 361 -11.48 -1.37 7.74
C VAL A 361 -11.97 -2.26 8.88
N ARG A 362 -12.57 -1.68 9.91
CA ARG A 362 -13.18 -2.43 11.03
C ARG A 362 -14.29 -3.35 10.55
N GLY A 363 -15.14 -2.91 9.62
CA GLY A 363 -16.18 -3.74 9.01
C GLY A 363 -15.61 -4.98 8.33
N THR A 364 -14.55 -4.82 7.53
CA THR A 364 -13.84 -5.92 6.89
C THR A 364 -13.21 -6.87 7.92
N VAL A 365 -12.54 -6.32 8.95
CA VAL A 365 -11.95 -7.11 10.05
C VAL A 365 -13.02 -7.90 10.81
N GLN A 366 -14.16 -7.26 11.14
CA GLN A 366 -15.27 -7.94 11.80
C GLN A 366 -15.84 -9.09 10.98
N LYS A 367 -15.99 -8.86 9.66
CA LYS A 367 -16.45 -9.87 8.70
C LYS A 367 -15.48 -11.06 8.69
N ALA A 368 -14.19 -10.79 8.59
CA ALA A 368 -13.14 -11.80 8.61
C ALA A 368 -13.14 -12.60 9.92
N CYS A 369 -13.20 -11.92 11.08
CA CYS A 369 -13.23 -12.58 12.38
C CYS A 369 -14.47 -13.48 12.55
N ARG A 370 -15.65 -13.01 12.09
CA ARG A 370 -16.89 -13.84 12.10
C ARG A 370 -16.78 -15.07 11.20
N ASN A 371 -16.03 -14.97 10.11
CA ASN A 371 -15.76 -16.08 9.20
C ASN A 371 -14.60 -17.00 9.67
N GLY A 372 -14.11 -16.81 10.90
CA GLY A 372 -13.07 -17.64 11.51
C GLY A 372 -11.65 -17.35 11.00
N ILE A 373 -11.44 -16.24 10.30
CA ILE A 373 -10.13 -15.82 9.82
C ILE A 373 -9.34 -15.25 11.00
N ALA A 374 -8.20 -15.86 11.32
CA ALA A 374 -7.31 -15.39 12.36
C ALA A 374 -6.39 -14.28 11.82
N LEU A 375 -6.60 -13.05 12.30
CA LEU A 375 -5.77 -11.90 11.94
C LEU A 375 -5.45 -11.04 13.18
N THR A 376 -4.42 -10.21 13.06
CA THR A 376 -4.08 -9.19 14.05
C THR A 376 -4.51 -7.83 13.49
N PHE A 377 -5.38 -7.12 14.21
CA PHE A 377 -5.77 -5.74 13.88
C PHE A 377 -5.12 -4.76 14.83
N ARG A 378 -4.59 -3.65 14.30
CA ARG A 378 -4.06 -2.50 15.05
C ARG A 378 -4.59 -1.20 14.47
N SER A 379 -5.03 -0.28 15.34
CA SER A 379 -5.38 1.08 14.93
C SER A 379 -4.46 2.11 15.58
N TYR A 380 -4.27 3.22 14.91
CA TYR A 380 -3.37 4.29 15.31
C TYR A 380 -4.18 5.58 15.53
N PRO A 381 -4.36 6.02 16.79
CA PRO A 381 -5.11 7.23 17.10
C PRO A 381 -4.53 8.47 16.45
N GLY A 382 -5.39 9.29 15.85
CA GLY A 382 -5.04 10.60 15.28
C GLY A 382 -4.26 10.55 13.96
N LEU A 383 -3.94 9.36 13.42
CA LEU A 383 -3.28 9.25 12.13
C LEU A 383 -4.29 9.18 10.98
N ASP A 384 -3.99 9.93 9.93
CA ASP A 384 -4.66 9.88 8.64
C ASP A 384 -4.02 8.83 7.73
N HIS A 385 -4.41 8.77 6.48
CA HIS A 385 -4.11 7.73 5.50
C HIS A 385 -2.61 7.45 5.33
N ASP A 386 -1.88 8.39 4.73
CA ASP A 386 -0.45 8.23 4.45
C ASP A 386 0.41 8.25 5.72
N PRO A 387 0.16 9.13 6.72
CA PRO A 387 0.86 9.07 7.99
C PRO A 387 0.76 7.72 8.70
N THR A 388 -0.33 6.97 8.49
CA THR A 388 -0.48 5.61 9.04
C THR A 388 0.56 4.65 8.49
N MET A 389 0.92 4.76 7.20
CA MET A 389 1.95 3.92 6.59
C MET A 389 3.32 4.16 7.24
N ASP A 390 3.76 5.41 7.31
CA ASP A 390 5.07 5.79 7.86
C ASP A 390 5.18 5.44 9.36
N HIS A 391 4.23 5.92 10.17
CA HIS A 391 4.27 5.72 11.63
C HIS A 391 4.15 4.27 12.07
N SER A 392 3.47 3.42 11.31
CA SER A 392 3.35 2.00 11.62
C SER A 392 4.53 1.14 11.12
N THR A 393 5.47 1.69 10.36
CA THR A 393 6.62 0.97 9.82
C THR A 393 7.41 0.17 10.86
N PRO A 394 7.70 0.68 12.08
CA PRO A 394 8.38 -0.11 13.10
C PRO A 394 7.60 -1.39 13.48
N ASP A 395 6.28 -1.29 13.61
CA ASP A 395 5.41 -2.42 13.94
C ASP A 395 5.29 -3.41 12.77
N GLN A 396 5.19 -2.91 11.54
CA GLN A 396 5.20 -3.74 10.33
C GLN A 396 6.50 -4.56 10.25
N LEU A 397 7.66 -3.90 10.42
CA LEU A 397 8.97 -4.56 10.38
C LEU A 397 9.15 -5.57 11.52
N ALA A 398 8.71 -5.24 12.73
CA ALA A 398 8.77 -6.16 13.86
C ALA A 398 7.92 -7.41 13.60
N TRP A 399 6.68 -7.20 13.10
CA TRP A 399 5.77 -8.29 12.80
C TRP A 399 6.32 -9.18 11.68
N VAL A 400 6.82 -8.60 10.60
CA VAL A 400 7.39 -9.35 9.47
C VAL A 400 8.63 -10.15 9.91
N ARG A 401 9.55 -9.57 10.69
CA ARG A 401 10.72 -10.30 11.24
C ARG A 401 10.29 -11.53 12.02
N ASP A 402 9.23 -11.43 12.82
CA ASP A 402 8.68 -12.57 13.56
C ASP A 402 8.17 -13.67 12.62
N ARG A 403 7.57 -13.31 11.49
CA ARG A 403 7.12 -14.31 10.49
C ARG A 403 8.31 -14.99 9.84
N PHE A 404 9.33 -14.25 9.43
CA PHE A 404 10.56 -14.84 8.87
C PHE A 404 11.28 -15.76 9.86
N ALA A 405 11.21 -15.44 11.16
CA ALA A 405 11.75 -16.28 12.25
C ALA A 405 10.86 -17.50 12.57
N GLY A 406 9.71 -17.67 11.90
CA GLY A 406 8.79 -18.79 12.12
C GLY A 406 7.97 -18.69 13.42
N LYS A 407 7.91 -17.52 14.05
CA LYS A 407 7.07 -17.33 15.22
C LYS A 407 5.59 -17.38 14.84
N ALA A 408 4.78 -18.05 15.64
CA ALA A 408 3.33 -18.10 15.42
C ALA A 408 2.68 -16.73 15.65
N SER A 409 1.52 -16.50 15.00
CA SER A 409 0.61 -15.41 15.30
C SER A 409 -0.79 -15.98 15.47
N THR A 410 -1.41 -15.73 16.61
CA THR A 410 -2.75 -16.23 16.93
C THR A 410 -3.86 -15.27 16.52
N GLY A 411 -3.47 -14.06 16.06
CA GLY A 411 -4.43 -12.98 15.85
C GLY A 411 -4.96 -12.39 17.16
N ASN A 412 -5.85 -11.40 17.05
CA ASN A 412 -6.49 -10.78 18.22
C ASN A 412 -8.02 -10.58 18.01
N CYS A 413 -8.64 -11.32 17.10
CA CYS A 413 -10.10 -11.23 16.88
C CYS A 413 -10.94 -11.34 18.15
N ALA A 414 -10.52 -12.20 19.09
CA ALA A 414 -11.23 -12.41 20.36
C ALA A 414 -11.20 -11.18 21.28
N ASP A 415 -10.19 -10.33 21.15
CA ASP A 415 -9.97 -9.15 22.00
C ASP A 415 -10.58 -7.89 21.42
N LEU A 416 -10.97 -7.93 20.15
CA LEU A 416 -11.50 -6.76 19.43
C LEU A 416 -12.94 -6.51 19.87
N LYS A 417 -13.18 -5.34 20.46
CA LYS A 417 -14.53 -4.77 20.66
C LYS A 417 -14.98 -4.12 19.33
N LEU A 418 -15.37 -4.97 18.42
CA LEU A 418 -15.77 -4.58 17.06
C LEU A 418 -17.27 -4.36 16.97
#